data_a6efd69408e58e50482139d014b97328
#
_entry.id   a6efd69408e58e50482139d014b97328
#
_cell.length_a   1.000
_cell.length_b   1.000
_cell.length_c   1.000
_cell.angle_alpha   90.00
_cell.angle_beta   90.00
_cell.angle_gamma   90.00
#
_symmetry.space_group_name_H-M   'P 1'
#
loop_
_entity.id
_entity.type
_entity.pdbx_description
1 polymer ?
#
loop_
_entity_poly.entity_id
_entity_poly.type
_entity_poly.pdbx_seq_one_letter_code
_entity_poly.pdbx_strand_id
1 'polypeptide(L)'
;KFLDWKVPDFAHIPLIHGEDGSKLSKRHGALGVEEYKEMGFLSDSINSYLMNLGWRASEKEPITLSEASKIFEIKSVGKSSSKFNISKLKNINSHFLKTENPKNIISLIISNNELGIEKYKKRI
;
A
#
# COMPACT_ATOMS: atom_id res chain seq x y z
N LYS A 1 26.19 -22.74 14.90
CA LYS A 1 26.30 -23.21 16.30
C LYS A 1 27.49 -22.61 17.06
N PHE A 2 28.31 -21.76 16.41
CA PHE A 2 29.49 -21.17 17.07
C PHE A 2 29.19 -20.09 18.11
N LEU A 3 27.95 -19.52 18.11
CA LEU A 3 27.58 -18.43 19.00
C LEU A 3 26.48 -18.79 19.99
N ASP A 4 26.02 -20.03 20.03
CA ASP A 4 24.90 -20.54 20.87
C ASP A 4 23.62 -19.67 20.83
N TRP A 5 23.45 -18.88 19.77
CA TRP A 5 22.26 -18.06 19.58
C TRP A 5 21.07 -18.91 19.12
N LYS A 6 19.89 -18.57 19.59
CA LYS A 6 18.66 -19.16 19.09
C LYS A 6 18.52 -18.83 17.60
N VAL A 7 18.33 -19.87 16.78
CA VAL A 7 18.09 -19.69 15.35
C VAL A 7 16.76 -18.93 15.18
N PRO A 8 16.75 -17.81 14.43
CA PRO A 8 15.51 -17.10 14.14
C PRO A 8 14.57 -17.93 13.27
N ASP A 9 13.29 -17.65 13.37
CA ASP A 9 12.31 -18.19 12.44
C ASP A 9 12.42 -17.47 11.09
N PHE A 10 12.40 -18.24 10.00
CA PHE A 10 12.49 -17.71 8.64
C PHE A 10 11.14 -17.84 7.95
N ALA A 11 10.77 -16.81 7.20
CA ALA A 11 9.60 -16.84 6.34
C ALA A 11 9.95 -16.24 4.97
N HIS A 12 9.34 -16.78 3.91
CA HIS A 12 9.47 -16.28 2.56
C HIS A 12 8.11 -15.84 2.05
N ILE A 13 8.01 -14.58 1.64
CA ILE A 13 6.84 -14.07 0.92
C ILE A 13 6.99 -14.36 -0.57
N PRO A 14 5.88 -14.68 -1.27
CA PRO A 14 5.91 -14.94 -2.70
C PRO A 14 6.29 -13.70 -3.51
N LEU A 15 6.78 -13.92 -4.73
CA LEU A 15 7.09 -12.84 -5.66
C LEU A 15 5.81 -12.13 -6.11
N ILE A 16 5.95 -10.83 -6.37
CA ILE A 16 4.93 -10.02 -7.03
C ILE A 16 5.31 -9.90 -8.52
N HIS A 17 4.36 -10.17 -9.39
CA HIS A 17 4.49 -10.05 -10.82
C HIS A 17 3.75 -8.80 -11.34
N GLY A 18 4.21 -8.24 -12.44
CA GLY A 18 3.47 -7.24 -13.20
C GLY A 18 2.26 -7.84 -13.92
N GLU A 19 1.49 -6.99 -14.59
CA GLU A 19 0.32 -7.43 -15.37
C GLU A 19 0.71 -8.38 -16.52
N ASP A 20 1.89 -8.18 -17.08
CA ASP A 20 2.51 -9.04 -18.11
C ASP A 20 3.00 -10.41 -17.60
N GLY A 21 2.95 -10.64 -16.29
CA GLY A 21 3.43 -11.84 -15.66
C GLY A 21 4.94 -11.88 -15.40
N SER A 22 5.70 -10.87 -15.78
CA SER A 22 7.12 -10.73 -15.42
C SER A 22 7.29 -10.36 -13.94
N LYS A 23 8.47 -10.61 -13.37
CA LYS A 23 8.77 -10.17 -12.01
C LYS A 23 8.69 -8.65 -11.92
N LEU A 24 7.86 -8.14 -10.99
CA LEU A 24 7.74 -6.70 -10.77
C LEU A 24 9.10 -6.13 -10.31
N SER A 25 9.65 -5.21 -11.07
CA SER A 25 10.92 -4.54 -10.75
C SER A 25 10.97 -3.16 -11.39
N LYS A 26 11.84 -2.28 -10.89
CA LYS A 26 12.03 -0.93 -11.47
C LYS A 26 12.37 -0.96 -12.97
N ARG A 27 13.09 -2.00 -13.43
CA ARG A 27 13.40 -2.18 -14.86
C ARG A 27 12.20 -2.56 -15.71
N HIS A 28 11.13 -3.03 -15.10
CA HIS A 28 9.87 -3.45 -15.73
C HIS A 28 8.70 -2.57 -15.31
N GLY A 29 8.96 -1.27 -15.03
CA GLY A 29 7.91 -0.30 -14.77
C GLY A 29 7.34 -0.31 -13.34
N ALA A 30 7.98 -0.98 -12.39
CA ALA A 30 7.61 -0.81 -10.99
C ALA A 30 7.99 0.60 -10.51
N LEU A 31 7.01 1.32 -10.01
CA LEU A 31 7.17 2.65 -9.44
C LEU A 31 7.79 2.58 -8.04
N GLY A 32 8.54 3.59 -7.65
CA GLY A 32 8.94 3.81 -6.26
C GLY A 32 7.77 4.33 -5.42
N VAL A 33 7.92 4.29 -4.10
CA VAL A 33 6.85 4.73 -3.18
C VAL A 33 6.54 6.23 -3.35
N GLU A 34 7.56 7.03 -3.62
CA GLU A 34 7.45 8.47 -3.86
C GLU A 34 6.58 8.77 -5.07
N GLU A 35 6.73 8.01 -6.15
CA GLU A 35 5.96 8.17 -7.39
C GLU A 35 4.46 7.90 -7.15
N TYR A 36 4.11 6.90 -6.33
CA TYR A 36 2.71 6.67 -5.92
C TYR A 36 2.15 7.85 -5.13
N LYS A 37 2.95 8.47 -4.26
CA LYS A 37 2.57 9.68 -3.52
C LYS A 37 2.29 10.84 -4.49
N GLU A 38 3.15 11.07 -5.48
CA GLU A 38 2.97 12.09 -6.52
C GLU A 38 1.71 11.84 -7.36
N MET A 39 1.36 10.57 -7.60
CA MET A 39 0.11 10.17 -8.25
C MET A 39 -1.15 10.35 -7.38
N GLY A 40 -1.03 10.81 -6.14
CA GLY A 40 -2.14 11.05 -5.22
C GLY A 40 -2.65 9.81 -4.48
N PHE A 41 -1.84 8.77 -4.37
CA PHE A 41 -2.20 7.63 -3.54
C PHE A 41 -1.91 7.91 -2.06
N LEU A 42 -2.89 7.61 -1.21
CA LEU A 42 -2.73 7.67 0.24
C LEU A 42 -1.85 6.51 0.75
N SER A 43 -1.07 6.74 1.79
CA SER A 43 -0.24 5.71 2.43
C SER A 43 -1.06 4.50 2.88
N ASP A 44 -2.25 4.73 3.46
CA ASP A 44 -3.15 3.66 3.90
C ASP A 44 -3.67 2.82 2.74
N SER A 45 -3.88 3.44 1.58
CA SER A 45 -4.29 2.73 0.36
C SER A 45 -3.20 1.80 -0.14
N ILE A 46 -1.96 2.28 -0.16
CA ILE A 46 -0.80 1.49 -0.58
C ILE A 46 -0.59 0.34 0.41
N ASN A 47 -0.61 0.61 1.72
CA ASN A 47 -0.42 -0.40 2.75
C ASN A 47 -1.51 -1.48 2.68
N SER A 48 -2.78 -1.08 2.58
CA SER A 48 -3.91 -2.01 2.43
C SER A 48 -3.75 -2.88 1.18
N TYR A 49 -3.37 -2.29 0.06
CA TYR A 49 -3.16 -3.01 -1.18
C TYR A 49 -2.00 -4.00 -1.11
N LEU A 50 -0.84 -3.58 -0.55
CA LEU A 50 0.34 -4.44 -0.40
C LEU A 50 0.06 -5.64 0.52
N MET A 51 -0.68 -5.43 1.60
CA MET A 51 -1.11 -6.54 2.47
C MET A 51 -1.92 -7.57 1.68
N ASN A 52 -2.80 -7.15 0.80
CA ASN A 52 -3.63 -8.03 -0.02
C ASN A 52 -2.86 -8.79 -1.12
N LEU A 53 -1.66 -8.37 -1.47
CA LEU A 53 -0.84 -9.08 -2.45
C LEU A 53 -0.23 -10.39 -1.92
N GLY A 54 -0.02 -10.48 -0.62
CA GLY A 54 0.62 -11.66 -0.02
C GLY A 54 -0.16 -12.29 1.12
N TRP A 55 -1.10 -11.58 1.68
CA TRP A 55 -1.85 -12.01 2.85
C TRP A 55 -3.33 -11.65 2.70
N ARG A 56 -4.18 -12.65 2.74
CA ARG A 56 -5.64 -12.44 2.79
C ARG A 56 -6.08 -12.36 4.24
N ALA A 57 -6.10 -11.15 4.75
CA ALA A 57 -6.40 -10.87 6.15
C ALA A 57 -7.85 -11.19 6.54
N SER A 58 -8.79 -10.90 5.67
CA SER A 58 -10.22 -11.07 5.92
C SER A 58 -11.00 -10.90 4.61
N GLU A 59 -12.30 -11.22 4.64
CA GLU A 59 -13.23 -10.87 3.56
C GLU A 59 -13.51 -9.36 3.48
N LYS A 60 -13.10 -8.59 4.51
CA LYS A 60 -13.27 -7.15 4.58
C LYS A 60 -12.07 -6.45 3.96
N GLU A 61 -12.21 -5.98 2.75
CA GLU A 61 -11.29 -5.08 2.07
C GLU A 61 -11.97 -3.72 1.84
N PRO A 62 -11.26 -2.60 1.95
CA PRO A 62 -9.87 -2.43 2.41
C PRO A 62 -9.71 -2.51 3.93
N ILE A 63 -8.50 -2.83 4.40
CA ILE A 63 -8.13 -2.94 5.81
C ILE A 63 -7.04 -1.93 6.14
N THR A 64 -7.12 -1.28 7.30
CA THR A 64 -6.06 -0.39 7.79
C THR A 64 -4.89 -1.17 8.40
N LEU A 65 -3.72 -0.54 8.47
CA LEU A 65 -2.54 -1.14 9.11
C LEU A 65 -2.80 -1.47 10.60
N SER A 66 -3.56 -0.62 11.30
CA SER A 66 -3.94 -0.81 12.70
C SER A 66 -4.85 -2.03 12.90
N GLU A 67 -5.80 -2.25 11.98
CA GLU A 67 -6.66 -3.45 12.01
C GLU A 67 -5.86 -4.69 11.67
N ALA A 68 -5.04 -4.61 10.62
CA ALA A 68 -4.19 -5.71 10.17
C ALA A 68 -3.23 -6.20 11.27
N SER A 69 -2.61 -5.28 12.01
CA SER A 69 -1.66 -5.63 13.07
C SER A 69 -2.27 -6.47 14.20
N LYS A 70 -3.59 -6.39 14.40
CA LYS A 70 -4.31 -7.15 15.45
C LYS A 70 -4.63 -8.59 15.04
N ILE A 71 -4.69 -8.85 13.74
CA ILE A 71 -5.14 -10.13 13.20
C ILE A 71 -4.08 -10.82 12.33
N PHE A 72 -2.92 -10.20 12.16
CA PHE A 72 -1.86 -10.74 11.33
C PHE A 72 -1.28 -12.02 11.92
N GLU A 73 -1.29 -13.07 11.12
CA GLU A 73 -0.61 -14.32 11.40
C GLU A 73 0.30 -14.70 10.23
N ILE A 74 1.58 -14.94 10.50
CA ILE A 74 2.55 -15.31 9.48
C ILE A 74 2.17 -16.60 8.75
N LYS A 75 1.43 -17.50 9.40
CA LYS A 75 0.95 -18.76 8.81
C LYS A 75 -0.12 -18.57 7.75
N SER A 76 -0.82 -17.42 7.78
CA SER A 76 -1.86 -17.08 6.80
C SER A 76 -1.31 -16.33 5.57
N VAL A 77 0.00 -16.08 5.53
CA VAL A 77 0.65 -15.53 4.33
C VAL A 77 0.58 -16.56 3.19
N GLY A 78 0.06 -16.11 2.06
CA GLY A 78 -0.10 -16.95 0.87
C GLY A 78 1.23 -17.47 0.32
N LYS A 79 1.21 -18.63 -0.31
CA LYS A 79 2.39 -19.24 -0.95
C LYS A 79 2.45 -18.96 -2.45
N SER A 80 1.33 -18.58 -3.04
CA SER A 80 1.23 -18.30 -4.48
C SER A 80 1.65 -16.87 -4.79
N SER A 81 2.33 -16.68 -5.91
CA SER A 81 2.67 -15.34 -6.42
C SER A 81 1.41 -14.53 -6.72
N SER A 82 1.49 -13.23 -6.49
CA SER A 82 0.42 -12.29 -6.75
C SER A 82 0.76 -11.42 -7.96
N LYS A 83 -0.27 -10.91 -8.64
CA LYS A 83 -0.11 -9.94 -9.73
C LYS A 83 -0.46 -8.54 -9.22
N PHE A 84 0.40 -7.59 -9.53
CA PHE A 84 0.13 -6.18 -9.29
C PHE A 84 -0.94 -5.69 -10.27
N ASN A 85 -1.94 -4.99 -9.74
CA ASN A 85 -3.05 -4.44 -10.51
C ASN A 85 -3.32 -3.01 -10.07
N ILE A 86 -2.98 -2.05 -10.90
CA ILE A 86 -3.13 -0.62 -10.61
C ILE A 86 -4.61 -0.21 -10.47
N SER A 87 -5.51 -0.85 -11.20
CA SER A 87 -6.96 -0.56 -11.10
C SER A 87 -7.51 -0.95 -9.74
N LYS A 88 -7.08 -2.09 -9.18
CA LYS A 88 -7.44 -2.49 -7.81
C LYS A 88 -6.89 -1.48 -6.79
N LEU A 89 -5.64 -1.03 -6.94
CA LEU A 89 -5.06 -0.01 -6.07
C LEU A 89 -5.84 1.31 -6.14
N LYS A 90 -6.24 1.75 -7.35
CA LYS A 90 -7.08 2.96 -7.52
C LYS A 90 -8.43 2.83 -6.81
N ASN A 91 -9.07 1.66 -6.86
CA ASN A 91 -10.34 1.42 -6.18
C ASN A 91 -10.18 1.51 -4.65
N ILE A 92 -9.13 0.91 -4.09
CA ILE A 92 -8.79 1.01 -2.67
C ILE A 92 -8.53 2.46 -2.29
N ASN A 93 -7.76 3.21 -3.09
CA ASN A 93 -7.48 4.63 -2.85
C ASN A 93 -8.76 5.47 -2.85
N SER A 94 -9.66 5.22 -3.79
CA SER A 94 -10.97 5.89 -3.84
C SER A 94 -11.80 5.66 -2.57
N HIS A 95 -11.72 4.45 -1.99
CA HIS A 95 -12.41 4.16 -0.73
C HIS A 95 -11.82 5.01 0.42
N PHE A 96 -10.51 4.99 0.60
CA PHE A 96 -9.86 5.77 1.66
C PHE A 96 -10.06 7.28 1.49
N LEU A 97 -9.98 7.79 0.25
CA LEU A 97 -10.27 9.20 -0.02
C LEU A 97 -11.69 9.62 0.38
N LYS A 98 -12.68 8.75 0.21
CA LYS A 98 -14.08 9.02 0.60
C LYS A 98 -14.30 8.98 2.11
N THR A 99 -13.51 8.21 2.83
CA THR A 99 -13.64 8.02 4.28
C THR A 99 -12.70 8.93 5.09
N GLU A 100 -11.70 9.52 4.43
CA GLU A 100 -10.72 10.41 5.05
C GLU A 100 -11.36 11.75 5.43
N ASN A 101 -10.82 12.38 6.50
CA ASN A 101 -11.23 13.70 6.90
C ASN A 101 -10.89 14.73 5.80
N PRO A 102 -11.87 15.52 5.32
CA PRO A 102 -11.64 16.53 4.28
C PRO A 102 -10.48 17.50 4.60
N LYS A 103 -10.26 17.84 5.88
CA LYS A 103 -9.14 18.69 6.30
C LYS A 103 -7.78 18.07 6.02
N ASN A 104 -7.66 16.75 6.20
CA ASN A 104 -6.42 16.02 5.90
C ASN A 104 -6.17 15.99 4.39
N ILE A 105 -7.20 15.75 3.59
CA ILE A 105 -7.12 15.79 2.12
C ILE A 105 -6.66 17.17 1.65
N ILE A 106 -7.25 18.24 2.17
CA ILE A 106 -6.87 19.61 1.85
C ILE A 106 -5.41 19.88 2.21
N SER A 107 -4.97 19.43 3.39
CA SER A 107 -3.58 19.59 3.85
C SER A 107 -2.61 18.84 2.91
N LEU A 108 -2.96 17.65 2.45
CA LEU A 108 -2.15 16.88 1.48
C LEU A 108 -2.05 17.60 0.13
N ILE A 109 -3.16 18.14 -0.38
CA ILE A 109 -3.19 18.90 -1.62
C ILE A 109 -2.32 20.16 -1.52
N ILE A 110 -2.39 20.86 -0.38
CA ILE A 110 -1.62 22.07 -0.14
C ILE A 110 -0.11 21.77 0.00
N SER A 111 0.25 20.67 0.66
CA SER A 111 1.65 20.30 0.87
C SER A 111 2.35 19.83 -0.42
N ASN A 112 1.61 19.28 -1.37
CA ASN A 112 2.13 18.88 -2.67
C ASN A 112 2.30 20.04 -3.68
N ASN A 113 1.99 21.25 -3.30
CA ASN A 113 2.35 22.59 -3.79
C ASN A 113 2.48 22.87 -5.32
N GLU A 114 2.05 22.00 -6.20
CA GLU A 114 2.11 22.26 -7.65
C GLU A 114 0.84 22.95 -8.21
N LEU A 115 -0.22 23.07 -7.44
CA LEU A 115 -1.54 23.50 -7.95
C LEU A 115 -1.88 24.96 -7.73
N GLY A 116 -1.00 25.79 -7.15
CA GLY A 116 -1.27 27.22 -6.92
C GLY A 116 -2.51 27.48 -6.02
N ILE A 117 -2.88 26.51 -5.21
CA ILE A 117 -4.09 26.49 -4.36
C ILE A 117 -3.99 27.47 -3.19
N GLU A 118 -2.85 28.06 -2.92
CA GLU A 118 -2.72 29.14 -1.90
C GLU A 118 -3.77 30.23 -2.05
N LYS A 119 -4.17 30.51 -3.30
CA LYS A 119 -5.22 31.48 -3.64
C LYS A 119 -6.60 31.13 -3.04
N TYR A 120 -6.85 29.89 -2.70
CA TYR A 120 -8.15 29.41 -2.20
C TYR A 120 -8.20 29.11 -0.70
N LYS A 121 -7.07 29.22 0.02
CA LYS A 121 -7.00 29.02 1.48
C LYS A 121 -7.96 29.90 2.30
N LYS A 122 -8.38 31.04 1.76
CA LYS A 122 -9.30 31.99 2.43
C LYS A 122 -10.77 31.64 2.27
N ARG A 123 -11.12 30.56 1.57
CA ARG A 123 -12.52 30.18 1.29
C ARG A 123 -12.97 28.87 1.96
N ILE A 124 -12.10 28.27 2.76
CA ILE A 124 -12.31 27.09 3.56
C ILE A 124 -12.08 27.45 5.03
#